data_6a3705cd265531b222efe8d749234576
#
_entry.id   6a3705cd265531b222efe8d749234576
#
_cell.length_a   1.000
_cell.length_b   1.000
_cell.length_c   1.000
_cell.angle_alpha   90.00
_cell.angle_beta   90.00
_cell.angle_gamma   90.00
#
_symmetry.space_group_name_H-M   'P 1'
#
loop_
_entity.id
_entity.type
_entity.pdbx_description
1 polymer ?
#
loop_
_entity_poly.entity_id
_entity_poly.type
_entity_poly.pdbx_seq_one_letter_code
_entity_poly.pdbx_strand_id
1 'polypeptide(L)'
;MAERIVERLIRERDIRYGDGIYTTTQIQFAWNSNHMEGSTLTAKQTAQLFATGTYTTDGSEQVNPDDALETRNHFAAFRWILDHADEPVDRDMVCHLHAILKQGTRQVSDSLFNVGGYKTRPNFIGNPVTPTRTALPQDVPEFMDRLFDMCTKLEDEPYQIARVHWTFEKIHPFSDGNGRIGRLIMFKELLRIDALPVLGHDAYRAEYVNGISKFPDEPGWLVDTLLFERDLYRSHVLKTDAEALRYTYHDQWNMAEHRVERDEDLEFAKLIDTKAQPLFDEEYQQRERLLWGE
;
A
#
# COMPACT_ATOMS: atom_id res chain seq x y z
N MET A 1 -11.05 1.89 -29.70
CA MET A 1 -10.05 1.69 -28.62
C MET A 1 -10.64 0.60 -27.70
N ALA A 2 -9.79 -0.21 -27.10
CA ALA A 2 -10.27 -1.15 -26.07
C ALA A 2 -10.80 -0.35 -24.86
N GLU A 3 -11.80 -0.88 -24.16
CA GLU A 3 -12.31 -0.29 -22.92
C GLU A 3 -11.19 -0.31 -21.85
N ARG A 4 -10.93 0.82 -21.20
CA ARG A 4 -9.98 0.90 -20.06
C ARG A 4 -10.49 0.03 -18.90
N ILE A 5 -9.57 -0.52 -18.10
CA ILE A 5 -9.93 -1.31 -16.91
C ILE A 5 -10.80 -0.50 -15.94
N VAL A 6 -10.47 0.77 -15.72
CA VAL A 6 -11.24 1.66 -14.85
C VAL A 6 -12.68 1.85 -15.35
N GLU A 7 -12.88 2.04 -16.64
CA GLU A 7 -14.22 2.20 -17.26
C GLU A 7 -15.05 0.92 -17.06
N ARG A 8 -14.42 -0.24 -17.25
CA ARG A 8 -15.05 -1.54 -17.01
C ARG A 8 -15.43 -1.75 -15.55
N LEU A 9 -14.52 -1.41 -14.62
CA LEU A 9 -14.80 -1.51 -13.17
C LEU A 9 -15.98 -0.62 -12.77
N ILE A 10 -16.01 0.64 -13.24
CA ILE A 10 -17.12 1.59 -12.98
C ILE A 10 -18.42 1.07 -13.57
N ARG A 11 -18.41 0.66 -14.82
CA ARG A 11 -19.61 0.13 -15.50
C ARG A 11 -20.17 -1.10 -14.77
N GLU A 12 -19.34 -2.07 -14.41
CA GLU A 12 -19.78 -3.28 -13.69
C GLU A 12 -20.31 -2.96 -12.30
N ARG A 13 -19.69 -2.00 -11.59
CA ARG A 13 -20.21 -1.46 -10.31
C ARG A 13 -21.60 -0.90 -10.47
N ASP A 14 -21.78 -0.02 -11.44
CA ASP A 14 -23.02 0.76 -11.62
C ASP A 14 -24.22 -0.12 -12.02
N ILE A 15 -23.98 -1.15 -12.84
CA ILE A 15 -25.00 -2.14 -13.19
C ILE A 15 -25.12 -3.28 -12.16
N ARG A 16 -24.30 -3.27 -11.10
CA ARG A 16 -24.25 -4.29 -10.04
C ARG A 16 -24.01 -5.71 -10.59
N TYR A 17 -23.06 -5.82 -11.51
CA TYR A 17 -22.72 -7.11 -12.11
C TYR A 17 -21.91 -7.97 -11.14
N GLY A 18 -22.54 -9.00 -10.57
CA GLY A 18 -21.98 -9.80 -9.47
C GLY A 18 -20.77 -10.66 -9.85
N ASP A 19 -20.71 -11.14 -11.09
CA ASP A 19 -19.67 -12.09 -11.55
C ASP A 19 -18.55 -11.40 -12.35
N GLY A 20 -18.47 -10.08 -12.27
CA GLY A 20 -17.50 -9.28 -13.03
C GLY A 20 -16.16 -9.07 -12.35
N ILE A 21 -15.28 -8.35 -13.07
CA ILE A 21 -13.96 -8.00 -12.54
C ILE A 21 -14.06 -7.02 -11.37
N TYR A 22 -15.10 -6.18 -11.32
CA TYR A 22 -15.33 -5.25 -10.21
C TYR A 22 -15.47 -6.01 -8.87
N THR A 23 -16.38 -6.99 -8.81
CA THR A 23 -16.59 -7.79 -7.59
C THR A 23 -15.36 -8.56 -7.20
N THR A 24 -14.71 -9.24 -8.18
CA THR A 24 -13.51 -10.03 -7.94
C THR A 24 -12.36 -9.15 -7.43
N THR A 25 -12.08 -8.03 -8.11
CA THR A 25 -11.00 -7.10 -7.74
C THR A 25 -11.23 -6.55 -6.33
N GLN A 26 -12.45 -6.08 -6.05
CA GLN A 26 -12.73 -5.43 -4.76
C GLN A 26 -12.60 -6.40 -3.59
N ILE A 27 -13.10 -7.63 -3.71
CA ILE A 27 -13.00 -8.65 -2.66
C ILE A 27 -11.54 -9.07 -2.46
N GLN A 28 -10.83 -9.41 -3.54
CA GLN A 28 -9.43 -9.86 -3.45
C GLN A 28 -8.53 -8.76 -2.93
N PHE A 29 -8.68 -7.52 -3.40
CA PHE A 29 -7.85 -6.42 -2.95
C PHE A 29 -8.08 -6.13 -1.47
N ALA A 30 -9.34 -6.03 -1.02
CA ALA A 30 -9.64 -5.76 0.38
C ALA A 30 -9.14 -6.88 1.29
N TRP A 31 -9.35 -8.15 0.92
CA TRP A 31 -8.87 -9.26 1.73
C TRP A 31 -7.34 -9.27 1.83
N ASN A 32 -6.63 -9.29 0.71
CA ASN A 32 -5.18 -9.38 0.69
C ASN A 32 -4.54 -8.18 1.42
N SER A 33 -4.99 -6.97 1.09
CA SER A 33 -4.42 -5.74 1.65
C SER A 33 -4.61 -5.62 3.16
N ASN A 34 -5.76 -6.06 3.70
CA ASN A 34 -5.97 -6.08 5.15
C ASN A 34 -5.25 -7.27 5.82
N HIS A 35 -5.21 -8.44 5.17
CA HIS A 35 -4.55 -9.62 5.72
C HIS A 35 -3.03 -9.43 5.85
N MET A 36 -2.40 -8.75 4.91
CA MET A 36 -0.99 -8.32 5.00
C MET A 36 -0.71 -7.46 6.24
N GLU A 37 -1.69 -6.72 6.76
CA GLU A 37 -1.60 -5.89 7.95
C GLU A 37 -2.08 -6.61 9.22
N GLY A 38 -2.35 -7.92 9.12
CA GLY A 38 -2.70 -8.76 10.27
C GLY A 38 -4.19 -8.87 10.56
N SER A 39 -5.06 -8.48 9.63
CA SER A 39 -6.52 -8.72 9.78
C SER A 39 -6.83 -10.20 9.93
N THR A 40 -7.73 -10.50 10.84
CA THR A 40 -8.16 -11.87 11.18
C THR A 40 -9.28 -12.40 10.28
N LEU A 41 -9.87 -11.55 9.42
CA LEU A 41 -10.92 -11.96 8.49
C LEU A 41 -10.40 -12.89 7.40
N THR A 42 -11.08 -14.02 7.22
CA THR A 42 -10.82 -14.93 6.10
C THR A 42 -11.30 -14.36 4.77
N ALA A 43 -10.80 -14.87 3.66
CA ALA A 43 -11.27 -14.51 2.31
C ALA A 43 -12.79 -14.74 2.15
N LYS A 44 -13.32 -15.82 2.73
CA LYS A 44 -14.76 -16.13 2.71
C LYS A 44 -15.57 -15.11 3.49
N GLN A 45 -15.12 -14.72 4.68
CA GLN A 45 -15.77 -13.70 5.50
C GLN A 45 -15.73 -12.32 4.83
N THR A 46 -14.60 -11.98 4.19
CA THR A 46 -14.47 -10.73 3.41
C THR A 46 -15.47 -10.72 2.24
N ALA A 47 -15.59 -11.81 1.49
CA ALA A 47 -16.57 -11.94 0.41
C ALA A 47 -18.01 -11.85 0.94
N GLN A 48 -18.32 -12.47 2.06
CA GLN A 48 -19.63 -12.40 2.70
C GLN A 48 -19.94 -10.96 3.18
N LEU A 49 -18.97 -10.30 3.80
CA LEU A 49 -19.10 -8.91 4.25
C LEU A 49 -19.36 -7.96 3.07
N PHE A 50 -18.71 -8.19 1.93
CA PHE A 50 -18.96 -7.45 0.70
C PHE A 50 -20.39 -7.67 0.19
N ALA A 51 -20.84 -8.92 0.12
CA ALA A 51 -22.12 -9.29 -0.49
C ALA A 51 -23.34 -8.91 0.36
N THR A 52 -23.23 -9.02 1.69
CA THR A 52 -24.36 -8.95 2.62
C THR A 52 -24.23 -7.88 3.71
N GLY A 53 -23.07 -7.28 3.87
CA GLY A 53 -22.77 -6.38 4.99
C GLY A 53 -22.58 -7.09 6.32
N THR A 54 -22.59 -8.45 6.34
CA THR A 54 -22.43 -9.29 7.53
C THR A 54 -21.41 -10.39 7.26
N TYR A 55 -20.94 -11.04 8.31
CA TYR A 55 -20.11 -12.25 8.21
C TYR A 55 -20.48 -13.22 9.34
N THR A 56 -20.20 -14.50 9.14
CA THR A 56 -20.40 -15.55 10.12
C THR A 56 -19.08 -16.02 10.70
N THR A 57 -19.09 -16.35 12.00
CA THR A 57 -18.00 -17.04 12.69
C THR A 57 -18.46 -18.44 13.07
N ASP A 58 -17.57 -19.39 13.17
CA ASP A 58 -17.88 -20.74 13.65
C ASP A 58 -17.90 -20.85 15.20
N GLY A 59 -17.70 -19.73 15.88
CA GLY A 59 -17.69 -19.62 17.35
C GLY A 59 -16.31 -19.86 17.98
N SER A 60 -15.33 -20.35 17.23
CA SER A 60 -13.94 -20.52 17.68
C SER A 60 -13.02 -19.37 17.23
N GLU A 61 -13.44 -18.63 16.22
CA GLU A 61 -12.68 -17.53 15.64
C GLU A 61 -12.83 -16.24 16.45
N GLN A 62 -11.71 -15.61 16.76
CA GLN A 62 -11.69 -14.27 17.33
C GLN A 62 -11.49 -13.27 16.20
N VAL A 63 -12.53 -12.55 15.84
CA VAL A 63 -12.47 -11.45 14.87
C VAL A 63 -12.38 -10.13 15.63
N ASN A 64 -11.32 -9.37 15.37
CA ASN A 64 -11.23 -8.00 15.89
C ASN A 64 -12.31 -7.14 15.21
N PRO A 65 -13.18 -6.44 15.96
CA PRO A 65 -14.20 -5.58 15.38
C PRO A 65 -13.63 -4.51 14.41
N ASP A 66 -12.45 -3.97 14.71
CA ASP A 66 -11.80 -2.99 13.84
C ASP A 66 -11.40 -3.60 12.49
N ASP A 67 -11.04 -4.90 12.42
CA ASP A 67 -10.72 -5.58 11.16
C ASP A 67 -11.92 -5.60 10.20
N ALA A 68 -13.12 -5.87 10.73
CA ALA A 68 -14.35 -5.85 9.93
C ALA A 68 -14.70 -4.44 9.47
N LEU A 69 -14.50 -3.44 10.34
CA LEU A 69 -14.69 -2.02 9.98
C LEU A 69 -13.71 -1.59 8.89
N GLU A 70 -12.42 -1.87 9.06
CA GLU A 70 -11.39 -1.51 8.09
C GLU A 70 -11.57 -2.24 6.74
N THR A 71 -12.03 -3.50 6.75
CA THR A 71 -12.37 -4.21 5.53
C THR A 71 -13.55 -3.56 4.79
N ARG A 72 -14.62 -3.19 5.51
CA ARG A 72 -15.75 -2.45 4.92
C ARG A 72 -15.32 -1.07 4.42
N ASN A 73 -14.45 -0.41 5.15
CA ASN A 73 -13.93 0.90 4.81
C ASN A 73 -12.98 0.81 3.59
N HIS A 74 -12.24 -0.29 3.44
CA HIS A 74 -11.45 -0.55 2.23
C HIS A 74 -12.35 -0.65 0.98
N PHE A 75 -13.52 -1.30 1.08
CA PHE A 75 -14.50 -1.28 0.01
C PHE A 75 -14.99 0.14 -0.31
N ALA A 76 -15.16 0.98 0.70
CA ALA A 76 -15.58 2.38 0.50
C ALA A 76 -14.47 3.20 -0.17
N ALA A 77 -13.21 3.05 0.29
CA ALA A 77 -12.05 3.69 -0.30
C ALA A 77 -11.84 3.27 -1.77
N PHE A 78 -11.99 1.96 -2.07
CA PHE A 78 -11.92 1.46 -3.44
C PHE A 78 -12.96 2.11 -4.36
N ARG A 79 -14.23 2.19 -3.93
CA ARG A 79 -15.26 2.87 -4.72
C ARG A 79 -14.94 4.34 -4.95
N TRP A 80 -14.48 5.01 -3.92
CA TRP A 80 -14.08 6.42 -4.02
C TRP A 80 -12.93 6.62 -5.03
N ILE A 81 -11.92 5.74 -5.01
CA ILE A 81 -10.81 5.74 -5.98
C ILE A 81 -11.33 5.61 -7.42
N LEU A 82 -12.31 4.74 -7.70
CA LEU A 82 -12.84 4.60 -9.05
C LEU A 82 -13.47 5.90 -9.56
N ASP A 83 -14.16 6.63 -8.70
CA ASP A 83 -14.79 7.90 -9.06
C ASP A 83 -13.77 9.04 -9.25
N HIS A 84 -12.55 8.90 -8.70
CA HIS A 84 -11.49 9.90 -8.74
C HIS A 84 -10.20 9.36 -9.44
N ALA A 85 -10.36 8.33 -10.29
CA ALA A 85 -9.21 7.60 -10.84
C ALA A 85 -8.29 8.48 -11.70
N ASP A 86 -8.86 9.41 -12.47
CA ASP A 86 -8.11 10.29 -13.37
C ASP A 86 -7.62 11.60 -12.69
N GLU A 87 -8.00 11.85 -11.44
CA GLU A 87 -7.52 13.01 -10.69
C GLU A 87 -6.07 12.82 -10.22
N PRO A 88 -5.27 13.89 -10.10
CA PRO A 88 -3.92 13.79 -9.55
C PRO A 88 -3.97 13.39 -8.07
N VAL A 89 -2.96 12.63 -7.63
CA VAL A 89 -2.76 12.36 -6.21
C VAL A 89 -2.21 13.60 -5.53
N ASP A 90 -2.86 14.03 -4.47
CA ASP A 90 -2.45 15.15 -3.63
C ASP A 90 -2.67 14.84 -2.14
N ARG A 91 -2.35 15.82 -1.31
CA ARG A 91 -2.49 15.71 0.14
C ARG A 91 -3.92 15.41 0.56
N ASP A 92 -4.87 16.12 -0.03
CA ASP A 92 -6.29 16.02 0.37
C ASP A 92 -6.83 14.65 0.03
N MET A 93 -6.50 14.11 -1.15
CA MET A 93 -6.83 12.74 -1.56
C MET A 93 -6.27 11.70 -0.60
N VAL A 94 -4.97 11.78 -0.29
CA VAL A 94 -4.30 10.79 0.57
C VAL A 94 -4.85 10.82 1.99
N CYS A 95 -5.06 12.01 2.55
CA CYS A 95 -5.65 12.20 3.87
C CYS A 95 -7.14 11.76 3.90
N HIS A 96 -7.88 12.00 2.84
CA HIS A 96 -9.27 11.56 2.72
C HIS A 96 -9.40 10.02 2.66
N LEU A 97 -8.55 9.36 1.88
CA LEU A 97 -8.49 7.89 1.84
C LEU A 97 -8.17 7.31 3.22
N HIS A 98 -7.23 7.92 3.96
CA HIS A 98 -6.92 7.52 5.32
C HIS A 98 -8.12 7.71 6.27
N ALA A 99 -8.83 8.82 6.16
CA ALA A 99 -10.05 9.07 6.95
C ALA A 99 -11.15 8.04 6.64
N ILE A 100 -11.36 7.69 5.36
CA ILE A 100 -12.29 6.62 4.96
C ILE A 100 -11.87 5.29 5.58
N LEU A 101 -10.59 4.89 5.42
CA LEU A 101 -10.08 3.60 5.88
C LEU A 101 -10.29 3.40 7.38
N LYS A 102 -10.07 4.45 8.16
CA LYS A 102 -10.15 4.41 9.64
C LYS A 102 -11.52 4.76 10.22
N GLN A 103 -12.51 5.09 9.38
CA GLN A 103 -13.82 5.53 9.86
C GLN A 103 -14.46 4.51 10.81
N GLY A 104 -14.84 4.97 12.00
CA GLY A 104 -15.55 4.18 13.01
C GLY A 104 -14.66 3.22 13.82
N THR A 105 -13.36 3.13 13.54
CA THR A 105 -12.41 2.37 14.36
C THR A 105 -12.11 3.10 15.68
N ARG A 106 -11.52 2.39 16.64
CA ARG A 106 -11.09 2.98 17.93
C ARG A 106 -10.09 4.13 17.74
N GLN A 107 -9.31 4.09 16.68
CA GLN A 107 -8.28 5.10 16.38
C GLN A 107 -8.86 6.49 16.09
N VAL A 108 -10.12 6.59 15.62
CA VAL A 108 -10.76 7.90 15.34
C VAL A 108 -10.92 8.75 16.60
N SER A 109 -11.16 8.12 17.74
CA SER A 109 -11.33 8.81 19.02
C SER A 109 -10.01 9.08 19.75
N ASP A 110 -8.90 8.54 19.26
CA ASP A 110 -7.58 8.72 19.85
C ASP A 110 -6.75 9.72 19.03
N SER A 111 -6.55 10.92 19.59
CA SER A 111 -5.79 12.01 18.96
C SER A 111 -4.35 11.64 18.60
N LEU A 112 -3.80 10.57 19.18
CA LEU A 112 -2.44 10.11 18.87
C LEU A 112 -2.32 9.57 17.43
N PHE A 113 -3.42 9.05 16.87
CA PHE A 113 -3.44 8.51 15.52
C PHE A 113 -3.63 9.58 14.46
N ASN A 114 -4.18 10.74 14.78
CA ASN A 114 -4.45 11.85 13.85
C ASN A 114 -5.12 11.38 12.56
N VAL A 115 -6.21 10.61 12.69
CA VAL A 115 -6.92 10.04 11.54
C VAL A 115 -7.34 11.12 10.53
N GLY A 116 -7.00 10.94 9.26
CA GLY A 116 -7.23 11.93 8.20
C GLY A 116 -6.16 13.02 8.13
N GLY A 117 -5.08 12.91 8.90
CA GLY A 117 -3.93 13.80 8.86
C GLY A 117 -2.62 13.04 8.96
N TYR A 118 -1.52 13.68 8.61
CA TYR A 118 -0.20 13.08 8.75
C TYR A 118 0.15 12.82 10.21
N LYS A 119 1.03 11.84 10.44
CA LYS A 119 1.50 11.49 11.78
C LYS A 119 2.08 12.68 12.53
N THR A 120 1.83 12.75 13.83
CA THR A 120 2.36 13.77 14.74
C THR A 120 3.50 13.26 15.61
N ARG A 121 3.76 11.94 15.53
CA ARG A 121 4.83 11.26 16.27
C ARG A 121 5.66 10.41 15.31
N PRO A 122 6.95 10.23 15.59
CA PRO A 122 7.78 9.28 14.87
C PRO A 122 7.19 7.87 14.94
N ASN A 123 7.36 7.11 13.87
CA ASN A 123 7.07 5.69 13.80
C ASN A 123 8.17 4.97 13.03
N PHE A 124 8.10 3.64 13.01
CA PHE A 124 9.02 2.79 12.29
C PHE A 124 8.29 1.56 11.74
N ILE A 125 8.89 0.90 10.76
CA ILE A 125 8.36 -0.33 10.15
C ILE A 125 9.13 -1.52 10.71
N GLY A 126 8.43 -2.64 10.93
CA GLY A 126 9.02 -3.90 11.39
C GLY A 126 9.09 -4.05 12.90
N ASN A 127 10.00 -4.92 13.36
CA ASN A 127 10.09 -5.22 14.78
C ASN A 127 11.00 -4.22 15.52
N PRO A 128 10.86 -4.10 16.85
CA PRO A 128 11.63 -3.15 17.66
C PRO A 128 13.15 -3.41 17.72
N VAL A 129 13.60 -4.60 17.29
CA VAL A 129 15.04 -4.98 17.35
C VAL A 129 15.79 -4.47 16.13
N THR A 130 15.15 -4.52 14.96
CA THR A 130 15.73 -4.06 13.69
C THR A 130 14.68 -3.21 12.94
N PRO A 131 14.33 -2.02 13.46
CA PRO A 131 13.29 -1.22 12.87
C PRO A 131 13.81 -0.51 11.61
N THR A 132 12.97 -0.46 10.57
CA THR A 132 13.20 0.42 9.42
C THR A 132 12.70 1.82 9.76
N ARG A 133 13.59 2.81 9.65
CA ARG A 133 13.27 4.20 9.93
C ARG A 133 12.39 4.80 8.84
N THR A 134 11.50 5.68 9.26
CA THR A 134 10.58 6.42 8.38
C THR A 134 10.78 7.92 8.55
N ALA A 135 10.18 8.73 7.68
CA ALA A 135 10.28 10.18 7.77
C ALA A 135 9.79 10.71 9.14
N LEU A 136 10.46 11.74 9.64
CA LEU A 136 10.00 12.44 10.84
C LEU A 136 8.72 13.24 10.55
N PRO A 137 7.83 13.44 11.53
CA PRO A 137 6.55 14.16 11.32
C PRO A 137 6.69 15.51 10.62
N GLN A 138 7.70 16.29 10.98
CA GLN A 138 7.95 17.61 10.40
C GLN A 138 8.42 17.55 8.94
N ASP A 139 9.02 16.45 8.50
CA ASP A 139 9.54 16.26 7.14
C ASP A 139 8.48 15.63 6.20
N VAL A 140 7.44 15.01 6.76
CA VAL A 140 6.40 14.33 5.97
C VAL A 140 5.77 15.23 4.90
N PRO A 141 5.36 16.49 5.17
CA PRO A 141 4.73 17.30 4.13
C PRO A 141 5.63 17.51 2.90
N GLU A 142 6.90 17.88 3.10
CA GLU A 142 7.88 18.12 2.04
C GLU A 142 8.13 16.83 1.23
N PHE A 143 8.28 15.69 1.91
CA PHE A 143 8.54 14.41 1.24
C PHE A 143 7.31 13.89 0.49
N MET A 144 6.11 14.16 0.98
CA MET A 144 4.87 13.86 0.26
C MET A 144 4.70 14.74 -0.99
N ASP A 145 5.10 16.00 -0.96
CA ASP A 145 5.11 16.87 -2.15
C ASP A 145 6.02 16.30 -3.24
N ARG A 146 7.21 15.77 -2.86
CA ARG A 146 8.08 15.01 -3.79
C ARG A 146 7.35 13.80 -4.38
N LEU A 147 6.63 13.03 -3.58
CA LEU A 147 5.86 11.88 -4.05
C LEU A 147 4.78 12.29 -5.06
N PHE A 148 4.06 13.39 -4.78
CA PHE A 148 3.02 13.89 -5.68
C PHE A 148 3.59 14.31 -7.03
N ASP A 149 4.76 14.96 -7.03
CA ASP A 149 5.49 15.27 -8.27
C ASP A 149 5.88 14.01 -9.06
N MET A 150 6.30 12.95 -8.37
CA MET A 150 6.58 11.65 -9.01
C MET A 150 5.31 11.04 -9.61
N CYS A 151 4.19 11.06 -8.89
CA CYS A 151 2.90 10.58 -9.40
C CYS A 151 2.48 11.32 -10.67
N THR A 152 2.66 12.64 -10.76
CA THR A 152 2.27 13.41 -11.96
C THR A 152 3.05 13.00 -13.22
N LYS A 153 4.26 12.46 -13.06
CA LYS A 153 5.18 12.05 -14.14
C LYS A 153 5.16 10.54 -14.38
N LEU A 154 4.35 9.82 -13.63
CA LEU A 154 4.32 8.35 -13.68
C LEU A 154 3.81 7.86 -15.03
N GLU A 155 4.56 6.96 -15.63
CA GLU A 155 4.23 6.22 -16.85
C GLU A 155 4.12 4.70 -16.53
N ASP A 156 3.64 3.89 -17.48
CA ASP A 156 3.60 2.43 -17.33
C ASP A 156 5.01 1.83 -17.52
N GLU A 157 5.89 2.17 -16.60
CA GLU A 157 7.26 1.70 -16.53
C GLU A 157 7.47 1.06 -15.15
N PRO A 158 7.87 -0.24 -15.08
CA PRO A 158 7.88 -1.01 -13.84
C PRO A 158 8.74 -0.44 -12.72
N TYR A 159 9.91 0.12 -13.06
CA TYR A 159 10.78 0.74 -12.07
C TYR A 159 10.15 2.00 -11.46
N GLN A 160 9.54 2.86 -12.28
CA GLN A 160 8.88 4.07 -11.78
C GLN A 160 7.71 3.74 -10.87
N ILE A 161 6.93 2.70 -11.21
CA ILE A 161 5.82 2.22 -10.38
C ILE A 161 6.35 1.74 -9.03
N ALA A 162 7.40 0.91 -9.03
CA ALA A 162 8.05 0.43 -7.82
C ALA A 162 8.60 1.59 -6.97
N ARG A 163 9.25 2.56 -7.61
CA ARG A 163 9.83 3.74 -7.00
C ARG A 163 8.79 4.62 -6.28
N VAL A 164 7.68 4.91 -6.94
CA VAL A 164 6.58 5.70 -6.35
C VAL A 164 6.02 4.98 -5.13
N HIS A 165 5.75 3.68 -5.26
CA HIS A 165 5.22 2.89 -4.16
C HIS A 165 6.19 2.80 -2.98
N TRP A 166 7.45 2.48 -3.24
CA TRP A 166 8.49 2.46 -2.21
C TRP A 166 8.67 3.80 -1.51
N THR A 167 8.65 4.92 -2.27
CA THR A 167 8.77 6.25 -1.69
C THR A 167 7.67 6.52 -0.67
N PHE A 168 6.42 6.14 -0.97
CA PHE A 168 5.32 6.25 0.00
C PHE A 168 5.57 5.42 1.27
N GLU A 169 5.97 4.15 1.10
CA GLU A 169 6.25 3.25 2.23
C GLU A 169 7.45 3.74 3.06
N LYS A 170 8.49 4.32 2.45
CA LYS A 170 9.65 4.89 3.16
C LYS A 170 9.30 6.16 3.93
N ILE A 171 8.43 7.03 3.39
CA ILE A 171 7.92 8.22 4.10
C ILE A 171 7.05 7.80 5.28
N HIS A 172 6.16 6.84 5.06
CA HIS A 172 5.23 6.32 6.08
C HIS A 172 4.42 7.41 6.76
N PRO A 173 3.60 8.17 6.00
CA PRO A 173 3.07 9.47 6.42
C PRO A 173 2.05 9.41 7.57
N PHE A 174 1.44 8.27 7.85
CA PHE A 174 0.39 8.12 8.87
C PHE A 174 0.90 7.38 10.10
N SER A 175 0.19 7.51 11.22
CA SER A 175 0.49 6.77 12.45
C SER A 175 0.21 5.28 12.30
N ASP A 176 -0.78 4.90 11.46
CA ASP A 176 -1.15 3.52 11.12
C ASP A 176 -1.86 3.49 9.75
N GLY A 177 -1.95 2.33 9.12
CA GLY A 177 -2.65 2.13 7.85
C GLY A 177 -1.85 2.51 6.60
N ASN A 178 -0.55 2.78 6.72
CA ASN A 178 0.28 3.20 5.59
C ASN A 178 0.31 2.17 4.47
N GLY A 179 0.58 0.90 4.75
CA GLY A 179 0.62 -0.13 3.72
C GLY A 179 -0.69 -0.23 2.93
N ARG A 180 -1.85 -0.15 3.59
CA ARG A 180 -3.16 -0.15 2.90
C ARG A 180 -3.37 1.08 2.03
N ILE A 181 -3.02 2.26 2.53
CA ILE A 181 -3.12 3.51 1.75
C ILE A 181 -2.12 3.51 0.60
N GLY A 182 -0.86 3.09 0.82
CA GLY A 182 0.14 2.96 -0.23
C GLY A 182 -0.32 2.05 -1.37
N ARG A 183 -0.89 0.89 -1.05
CA ARG A 183 -1.44 -0.03 -2.06
C ARG A 183 -2.68 0.55 -2.77
N LEU A 184 -3.55 1.27 -2.06
CA LEU A 184 -4.69 1.96 -2.67
C LEU A 184 -4.25 3.07 -3.63
N ILE A 185 -3.23 3.86 -3.28
CA ILE A 185 -2.66 4.90 -4.14
C ILE A 185 -2.01 4.26 -5.37
N MET A 186 -1.21 3.21 -5.19
CA MET A 186 -0.60 2.48 -6.30
C MET A 186 -1.67 1.93 -7.25
N PHE A 187 -2.73 1.30 -6.73
CA PHE A 187 -3.85 0.82 -7.53
C PHE A 187 -4.51 1.94 -8.34
N LYS A 188 -4.78 3.07 -7.70
CA LYS A 188 -5.36 4.27 -8.33
C LYS A 188 -4.47 4.81 -9.44
N GLU A 189 -3.18 4.94 -9.19
CA GLU A 189 -2.24 5.47 -10.20
C GLU A 189 -2.10 4.52 -11.39
N LEU A 190 -2.09 3.21 -11.18
CA LEU A 190 -2.10 2.23 -12.26
C LEU A 190 -3.36 2.36 -13.14
N LEU A 191 -4.53 2.59 -12.54
CA LEU A 191 -5.76 2.87 -13.32
C LEU A 191 -5.65 4.18 -14.11
N ARG A 192 -5.05 5.24 -13.52
CA ARG A 192 -4.89 6.54 -14.20
C ARG A 192 -4.04 6.43 -15.45
N ILE A 193 -2.94 5.69 -15.39
CA ILE A 193 -2.02 5.49 -16.53
C ILE A 193 -2.42 4.33 -17.45
N ASP A 194 -3.61 3.76 -17.25
CA ASP A 194 -4.15 2.62 -18.02
C ASP A 194 -3.27 1.36 -17.97
N ALA A 195 -2.57 1.16 -16.84
CA ALA A 195 -1.75 0.00 -16.60
C ALA A 195 -2.54 -1.10 -15.84
N LEU A 196 -2.01 -2.33 -15.87
CA LEU A 196 -2.61 -3.44 -15.12
C LEU A 196 -2.48 -3.22 -13.62
N PRO A 197 -3.58 -3.38 -12.86
CA PRO A 197 -3.56 -3.24 -11.40
C PRO A 197 -2.69 -4.30 -10.69
N VAL A 198 -2.22 -3.90 -9.51
CA VAL A 198 -1.55 -4.76 -8.52
C VAL A 198 -2.47 -4.85 -7.30
N LEU A 199 -2.73 -6.06 -6.80
CA LEU A 199 -3.59 -6.29 -5.63
C LEU A 199 -2.80 -6.53 -4.34
N GLY A 200 -1.51 -6.91 -4.46
CA GLY A 200 -0.65 -7.26 -3.33
C GLY A 200 -1.17 -8.51 -2.63
N HIS A 201 -0.99 -9.68 -3.25
CA HIS A 201 -1.48 -10.93 -2.68
C HIS A 201 -0.71 -11.32 -1.42
N ASP A 202 -1.44 -11.57 -0.32
CA ASP A 202 -0.84 -11.98 0.96
C ASP A 202 0.01 -13.25 0.87
N ALA A 203 -0.32 -14.15 -0.05
CA ALA A 203 0.48 -15.34 -0.33
C ALA A 203 1.94 -15.02 -0.73
N TYR A 204 2.20 -13.82 -1.24
CA TYR A 204 3.52 -13.33 -1.66
C TYR A 204 4.00 -12.15 -0.81
N ARG A 205 3.48 -12.06 0.42
CA ARG A 205 3.84 -11.00 1.38
C ARG A 205 5.34 -10.96 1.66
N ALA A 206 5.98 -12.12 1.72
CA ALA A 206 7.41 -12.19 2.02
C ALA A 206 8.25 -11.55 0.90
N GLU A 207 7.92 -11.82 -0.36
CA GLU A 207 8.57 -11.26 -1.54
C GLU A 207 8.34 -9.75 -1.61
N TYR A 208 7.11 -9.31 -1.36
CA TYR A 208 6.74 -7.89 -1.34
C TYR A 208 7.50 -7.11 -0.25
N VAL A 209 7.52 -7.60 0.99
CA VAL A 209 8.23 -6.97 2.11
C VAL A 209 9.74 -6.96 1.86
N ASN A 210 10.28 -8.06 1.32
CA ASN A 210 11.69 -8.13 0.93
C ASN A 210 12.01 -7.11 -0.17
N GLY A 211 11.14 -6.99 -1.17
CA GLY A 211 11.28 -6.01 -2.26
C GLY A 211 11.30 -4.56 -1.74
N ILE A 212 10.37 -4.19 -0.86
CA ILE A 212 10.37 -2.87 -0.20
C ILE A 212 11.65 -2.64 0.62
N SER A 213 12.08 -3.65 1.38
CA SER A 213 13.26 -3.55 2.24
C SER A 213 14.57 -3.37 1.46
N LYS A 214 14.68 -3.99 0.28
CA LYS A 214 15.87 -3.96 -0.55
C LYS A 214 15.93 -2.79 -1.53
N PHE A 215 14.81 -2.17 -1.82
CA PHE A 215 14.78 -0.97 -2.65
C PHE A 215 15.39 0.23 -1.89
N PRO A 216 16.23 1.07 -2.48
CA PRO A 216 16.66 1.10 -3.88
C PRO A 216 17.97 0.36 -4.18
N ASP A 217 18.57 -0.35 -3.21
CA ASP A 217 19.84 -1.05 -3.41
C ASP A 217 19.72 -2.18 -4.45
N GLU A 218 18.65 -2.98 -4.37
CA GLU A 218 18.34 -4.09 -5.25
C GLU A 218 16.89 -3.96 -5.77
N PRO A 219 16.58 -2.98 -6.65
CA PRO A 219 15.19 -2.68 -7.05
C PRO A 219 14.48 -3.82 -7.79
N GLY A 220 15.23 -4.72 -8.43
CA GLY A 220 14.69 -5.87 -9.15
C GLY A 220 13.75 -6.74 -8.32
N TRP A 221 13.96 -6.84 -7.01
CA TRP A 221 13.06 -7.60 -6.13
C TRP A 221 11.64 -7.03 -6.11
N LEU A 222 11.52 -5.71 -5.93
CA LEU A 222 10.20 -5.05 -5.92
C LEU A 222 9.60 -5.02 -7.33
N VAL A 223 10.41 -4.69 -8.33
CA VAL A 223 9.97 -4.63 -9.74
C VAL A 223 9.40 -5.96 -10.19
N ASP A 224 10.13 -7.07 -9.97
CA ASP A 224 9.67 -8.41 -10.36
C ASP A 224 8.42 -8.83 -9.57
N THR A 225 8.31 -8.46 -8.29
CA THR A 225 7.11 -8.73 -7.50
C THR A 225 5.89 -8.00 -8.08
N LEU A 226 6.00 -6.73 -8.44
CA LEU A 226 4.90 -5.96 -9.01
C LEU A 226 4.52 -6.47 -10.42
N LEU A 227 5.48 -6.85 -11.24
CA LEU A 227 5.22 -7.47 -12.55
C LEU A 227 4.47 -8.81 -12.39
N PHE A 228 4.90 -9.66 -11.45
CA PHE A 228 4.22 -10.90 -11.15
C PHE A 228 2.78 -10.69 -10.68
N GLU A 229 2.54 -9.71 -9.81
CA GLU A 229 1.21 -9.32 -9.35
C GLU A 229 0.30 -8.87 -10.51
N ARG A 230 0.85 -8.13 -11.47
CA ARG A 230 0.12 -7.72 -12.69
C ARG A 230 -0.26 -8.93 -13.55
N ASP A 231 0.60 -9.95 -13.63
CA ASP A 231 0.28 -11.19 -14.33
C ASP A 231 -0.77 -12.01 -13.60
N LEU A 232 -0.77 -12.03 -12.26
CA LEU A 232 -1.85 -12.61 -11.48
C LEU A 232 -3.18 -11.90 -11.76
N TYR A 233 -3.19 -10.57 -11.84
CA TYR A 233 -4.39 -9.82 -12.20
C TYR A 233 -4.90 -10.20 -13.60
N ARG A 234 -4.00 -10.29 -14.57
CA ARG A 234 -4.33 -10.68 -15.94
C ARG A 234 -4.93 -12.08 -16.00
N SER A 235 -4.30 -13.06 -15.35
CA SER A 235 -4.73 -14.47 -15.41
C SER A 235 -5.94 -14.76 -14.53
N HIS A 236 -6.01 -14.23 -13.32
CA HIS A 236 -7.05 -14.59 -12.36
C HIS A 236 -8.28 -13.68 -12.42
N VAL A 237 -8.10 -12.38 -12.70
CA VAL A 237 -9.19 -11.41 -12.72
C VAL A 237 -9.71 -11.22 -14.15
N LEU A 238 -8.81 -10.89 -15.09
CA LEU A 238 -9.21 -10.68 -16.49
C LEU A 238 -9.46 -11.99 -17.24
N LYS A 239 -8.92 -13.11 -16.75
CA LYS A 239 -9.00 -14.47 -17.36
C LYS A 239 -8.49 -14.47 -18.80
N THR A 240 -7.43 -13.73 -19.04
CA THR A 240 -6.71 -13.71 -20.33
C THR A 240 -5.36 -14.37 -20.15
N ASP A 241 -4.83 -14.94 -21.25
CA ASP A 241 -3.52 -15.57 -21.21
C ASP A 241 -2.45 -14.52 -20.88
N ALA A 242 -1.64 -14.81 -19.87
CA ALA A 242 -0.43 -14.03 -19.60
C ALA A 242 0.65 -14.47 -20.61
N GLU A 243 1.35 -13.50 -21.21
CA GLU A 243 2.61 -13.81 -21.85
C GLU A 243 3.57 -14.35 -20.79
N ALA A 244 4.35 -15.38 -21.13
CA ALA A 244 5.33 -15.92 -20.18
C ALA A 244 6.41 -14.86 -19.90
N LEU A 245 6.24 -14.09 -18.84
CA LEU A 245 7.23 -13.15 -18.37
C LEU A 245 8.37 -13.89 -17.66
N ARG A 246 9.57 -13.36 -17.80
CA ARG A 246 10.73 -13.84 -17.05
C ARG A 246 10.96 -12.87 -15.90
N TYR A 247 10.86 -13.39 -14.67
CA TYR A 247 11.16 -12.67 -13.46
C TYR A 247 12.62 -12.96 -13.06
N THR A 248 13.39 -11.91 -12.90
CA THR A 248 14.78 -12.01 -12.45
C THR A 248 14.94 -11.17 -11.21
N TYR A 249 15.04 -11.81 -10.06
CA TYR A 249 15.31 -11.11 -8.78
C TYR A 249 16.72 -10.51 -8.73
N HIS A 250 17.34 -10.28 -9.88
CA HIS A 250 18.61 -9.59 -10.05
C HIS A 250 18.43 -8.44 -11.01
N ASP A 251 18.67 -7.25 -10.49
CA ASP A 251 18.49 -6.00 -11.20
C ASP A 251 19.59 -5.71 -12.24
N GLN A 252 19.93 -6.68 -13.08
CA GLN A 252 20.99 -6.45 -14.07
C GLN A 252 20.54 -5.59 -15.25
N TRP A 253 19.26 -5.61 -15.57
CA TRP A 253 18.74 -4.99 -16.79
C TRP A 253 18.35 -3.52 -16.63
N ASN A 254 17.97 -3.07 -15.42
CA ASN A 254 17.56 -1.68 -15.21
C ASN A 254 18.59 -0.83 -14.42
N MET A 255 19.69 -1.41 -13.99
CA MET A 255 20.71 -0.66 -13.24
C MET A 255 21.35 0.47 -14.04
N ALA A 256 21.52 0.31 -15.37
CA ALA A 256 22.10 1.32 -16.23
C ALA A 256 21.08 2.39 -16.63
N GLU A 257 19.84 2.00 -16.89
CA GLU A 257 18.78 2.87 -17.37
C GLU A 257 18.25 3.81 -16.30
N HIS A 258 18.17 3.35 -15.05
CA HIS A 258 17.62 4.09 -13.91
C HIS A 258 18.67 4.53 -12.89
N ARG A 259 19.92 4.68 -13.31
CA ARG A 259 21.02 5.00 -12.42
C ARG A 259 20.82 6.33 -11.67
N VAL A 260 20.34 7.36 -12.38
CA VAL A 260 20.15 8.70 -11.79
C VAL A 260 19.06 8.64 -10.72
N GLU A 261 17.92 8.06 -11.07
CA GLU A 261 16.78 7.91 -10.15
C GLU A 261 17.16 7.07 -8.92
N ARG A 262 17.93 6.02 -9.12
CA ARG A 262 18.41 5.14 -8.04
C ARG A 262 19.36 5.88 -7.11
N ASP A 263 20.32 6.66 -7.63
CA ASP A 263 21.22 7.46 -6.82
C ASP A 263 20.43 8.49 -5.98
N GLU A 264 19.41 9.15 -6.56
CA GLU A 264 18.50 10.05 -5.84
C GLU A 264 17.73 9.33 -4.71
N ASP A 265 17.28 8.09 -4.95
CA ASP A 265 16.52 7.32 -3.97
C ASP A 265 17.41 6.80 -2.83
N LEU A 266 18.67 6.44 -3.13
CA LEU A 266 19.68 6.13 -2.13
C LEU A 266 19.98 7.33 -1.22
N GLU A 267 20.13 8.52 -1.82
CA GLU A 267 20.32 9.77 -1.06
C GLU A 267 19.08 10.09 -0.21
N PHE A 268 17.88 9.90 -0.76
CA PHE A 268 16.62 10.10 -0.04
C PHE A 268 16.46 9.14 1.14
N ALA A 269 16.74 7.86 0.95
CA ALA A 269 16.74 6.87 2.03
C ALA A 269 17.71 7.26 3.14
N LYS A 270 18.94 7.63 2.77
CA LYS A 270 19.99 8.06 3.71
C LYS A 270 19.60 9.34 4.46
N LEU A 271 18.94 10.30 3.78
CA LEU A 271 18.46 11.53 4.41
C LEU A 271 17.45 11.21 5.51
N ILE A 272 16.44 10.37 5.22
CA ILE A 272 15.45 9.93 6.21
C ILE A 272 16.13 9.24 7.38
N ASP A 273 17.01 8.28 7.11
CA ASP A 273 17.67 7.50 8.15
C ASP A 273 18.56 8.37 9.04
N THR A 274 19.27 9.35 8.46
CA THR A 274 20.12 10.28 9.22
C THR A 274 19.29 11.22 10.10
N LYS A 275 18.19 11.76 9.60
CA LYS A 275 17.30 12.63 10.37
C LYS A 275 16.62 11.89 11.53
N ALA A 276 16.23 10.63 11.32
CA ALA A 276 15.58 9.82 12.33
C ALA A 276 16.55 9.22 13.38
N GLN A 277 17.86 9.14 13.11
CA GLN A 277 18.85 8.50 13.97
C GLN A 277 18.82 9.00 15.43
N PRO A 278 18.82 10.31 15.74
CA PRO A 278 18.88 10.78 17.12
C PRO A 278 17.72 10.28 17.99
N LEU A 279 16.50 10.21 17.42
CA LEU A 279 15.31 9.74 18.15
C LEU A 279 15.38 8.23 18.42
N PHE A 280 15.96 7.46 17.51
CA PHE A 280 16.19 6.05 17.72
C PHE A 280 17.18 5.79 18.85
N ASP A 281 18.26 6.53 18.89
CA ASP A 281 19.28 6.39 19.93
C ASP A 281 18.71 6.71 21.32
N GLU A 282 17.89 7.76 21.45
CA GLU A 282 17.21 8.13 22.69
C GLU A 282 16.19 7.07 23.13
N GLU A 283 15.36 6.59 22.20
CA GLU A 283 14.34 5.58 22.51
C GLU A 283 14.96 4.22 22.84
N TYR A 284 16.04 3.85 22.17
CA TYR A 284 16.82 2.64 22.47
C TYR A 284 17.43 2.72 23.87
N GLN A 285 18.07 3.84 24.22
CA GLN A 285 18.63 4.08 25.54
C GLN A 285 17.57 4.08 26.64
N GLN A 286 16.38 4.66 26.40
CA GLN A 286 15.28 4.60 27.36
C GLN A 286 14.78 3.18 27.58
N ARG A 287 14.66 2.37 26.54
CA ARG A 287 14.25 0.96 26.64
C ARG A 287 15.27 0.11 27.37
N GLU A 288 16.59 0.32 27.10
CA GLU A 288 17.63 -0.36 27.86
C GLU A 288 17.57 -0.02 29.34
N ARG A 289 17.40 1.25 29.71
CA ARG A 289 17.24 1.66 31.12
C ARG A 289 16.03 1.00 31.78
N LEU A 290 14.91 0.91 31.05
CA LEU A 290 13.69 0.25 31.57
C LEU A 290 13.84 -1.27 31.71
N LEU A 291 14.61 -1.91 30.83
CA LEU A 291 14.83 -3.36 30.86
C LEU A 291 15.86 -3.78 31.91
N TRP A 292 16.87 -2.94 32.18
CA TRP A 292 17.99 -3.24 33.08
C TRP A 292 17.91 -2.52 34.42
N GLY A 293 16.88 -1.70 34.66
CA GLY A 293 16.61 -1.09 35.97
C GLY A 293 17.60 0.00 36.39
N GLU A 294 18.14 0.74 35.42
CA GLU A 294 18.96 1.93 35.69
C GLU A 294 18.13 3.22 35.75
#